data_5065d4d24983cf96d8ccca2eff24853d
#
_entry.id   5065d4d24983cf96d8ccca2eff24853d
#
_cell.length_a   1.000
_cell.length_b   1.000
_cell.length_c   1.000
_cell.angle_alpha   90.00
_cell.angle_beta   90.00
_cell.angle_gamma   90.00
#
_symmetry.space_group_name_H-M   'P 1'
#
loop_
_entity.id
_entity.type
_entity.pdbx_description
1 polymer ?
#
loop_
_entity_poly.entity_id
_entity_poly.type
_entity_poly.pdbx_seq_one_letter_code
_entity_poly.pdbx_strand_id
1 'polypeptide(L)'
;MTYALVGDVGGTNARLALCTVATGEITQAKTYSGLEFDSLEAVIRHYLKACDIEVQDACIAIACPVTEDWVAMTNHSWAFSIKEMKANLGLSHLEVINDFTAVSMAIPMLSPDDVLQFGGGDAQPGKPIAVYGAGTGLGVAHLVQVDRRWVSLPGEGGHVDFAPNSEEEDIILEVLRGEVGHVSAERVLSGPARQV
;
A
#
# COMPACT_ATOMS: atom_id res chain seq x y z
N MET A 1 23.43 -2.19 15.81
CA MET A 1 22.15 -1.59 15.37
C MET A 1 21.25 -2.73 14.90
N THR A 2 19.98 -2.71 15.26
CA THR A 2 19.02 -3.73 14.81
C THR A 2 18.28 -3.18 13.60
N TYR A 3 18.35 -3.92 12.49
CA TYR A 3 17.63 -3.59 11.26
C TYR A 3 16.43 -4.49 11.08
N ALA A 4 15.38 -3.93 10.50
CA ALA A 4 14.26 -4.68 9.91
C ALA A 4 14.28 -4.49 8.39
N LEU A 5 13.87 -5.50 7.65
CA LEU A 5 13.58 -5.38 6.24
C LEU A 5 12.23 -4.69 6.07
N VAL A 6 12.17 -3.68 5.21
CA VAL A 6 10.90 -3.07 4.78
C VAL A 6 10.80 -3.14 3.25
N GLY A 7 9.58 -3.31 2.76
CA GLY A 7 9.35 -3.42 1.32
C GLY A 7 8.01 -2.84 0.87
N ASP A 8 8.02 -2.33 -0.37
CA ASP A 8 6.85 -1.92 -1.14
C ASP A 8 6.85 -2.69 -2.46
N VAL A 9 5.85 -3.55 -2.65
CA VAL A 9 5.80 -4.53 -3.74
C VAL A 9 4.53 -4.31 -4.56
N GLY A 10 4.74 -3.73 -5.73
CA GLY A 10 3.71 -3.55 -6.74
C GLY A 10 3.72 -4.63 -7.82
N GLY A 11 2.86 -4.48 -8.83
CA GLY A 11 2.74 -5.44 -9.93
C GLY A 11 3.97 -5.55 -10.85
N THR A 12 4.88 -4.57 -10.84
CA THR A 12 6.05 -4.54 -11.72
C THR A 12 7.37 -4.46 -10.96
N ASN A 13 7.37 -3.87 -9.79
CA ASN A 13 8.58 -3.58 -9.03
C ASN A 13 8.44 -4.01 -7.57
N ALA A 14 9.54 -4.49 -7.00
CA ALA A 14 9.74 -4.65 -5.57
C ALA A 14 10.79 -3.65 -5.09
N ARG A 15 10.39 -2.74 -4.20
CA ARG A 15 11.29 -1.80 -3.51
C ARG A 15 11.58 -2.34 -2.13
N LEU A 16 12.85 -2.54 -1.82
CA LEU A 16 13.29 -3.06 -0.54
C LEU A 16 14.27 -2.08 0.10
N ALA A 17 14.22 -1.97 1.42
CA ALA A 17 15.11 -1.13 2.19
C ALA A 17 15.35 -1.72 3.59
N LEU A 18 16.35 -1.21 4.28
CA LEU A 18 16.60 -1.48 5.70
C LEU A 18 16.05 -0.33 6.54
N CYS A 19 15.31 -0.66 7.57
CA CYS A 19 14.83 0.27 8.57
C CYS A 19 15.60 0.06 9.89
N THR A 20 16.20 1.10 10.41
CA THR A 20 16.77 1.07 11.78
C THR A 20 15.62 1.06 12.78
N VAL A 21 15.42 -0.05 13.49
CA VAL A 21 14.25 -0.25 14.36
C VAL A 21 14.11 0.82 15.44
N ALA A 22 15.24 1.33 15.95
CA ALA A 22 15.24 2.32 17.03
C ALA A 22 14.84 3.73 16.57
N THR A 23 15.10 4.11 15.33
CA THR A 23 14.94 5.47 14.83
C THR A 23 13.89 5.59 13.72
N GLY A 24 13.53 4.49 13.08
CA GLY A 24 12.69 4.49 11.87
C GLY A 24 13.43 4.94 10.60
N GLU A 25 14.73 5.17 10.68
CA GLU A 25 15.55 5.62 9.55
C GLU A 25 15.60 4.55 8.45
N ILE A 26 15.30 4.94 7.22
CA ILE A 26 15.32 4.08 6.05
C ILE A 26 16.64 4.26 5.29
N THR A 27 17.32 3.16 5.05
CA THR A 27 18.61 3.14 4.37
C THR A 27 18.67 2.03 3.31
N GLN A 28 19.67 2.08 2.44
CA GLN A 28 19.96 1.08 1.41
C GLN A 28 18.76 0.72 0.51
N ALA A 29 17.89 1.68 0.24
CA ALA A 29 16.74 1.46 -0.63
C ALA A 29 17.16 1.04 -2.04
N LYS A 30 16.60 -0.06 -2.54
CA LYS A 30 16.83 -0.59 -3.89
C LYS A 30 15.50 -1.02 -4.51
N THR A 31 15.42 -0.82 -5.83
CA THR A 31 14.27 -1.26 -6.63
C THR A 31 14.70 -2.38 -7.56
N TYR A 32 13.90 -3.43 -7.61
CA TYR A 32 14.08 -4.59 -8.47
C TYR A 32 12.87 -4.75 -9.39
N SER A 33 13.10 -5.17 -10.63
CA SER A 33 12.02 -5.59 -11.51
C SER A 33 11.47 -6.93 -11.04
N GLY A 34 10.15 -7.02 -10.81
CA GLY A 34 9.51 -8.28 -10.45
C GLY A 34 9.66 -9.36 -11.53
N LEU A 35 9.87 -8.96 -12.79
CA LEU A 35 10.03 -9.88 -13.91
C LEU A 35 11.39 -10.63 -13.92
N GLU A 36 12.36 -10.16 -13.14
CA GLU A 36 13.70 -10.77 -13.06
C GLU A 36 13.80 -11.86 -12.00
N PHE A 37 12.73 -12.08 -11.23
CA PHE A 37 12.73 -13.04 -10.13
C PHE A 37 11.49 -13.92 -10.14
N ASP A 38 11.67 -15.18 -9.78
CA ASP A 38 10.59 -16.16 -9.76
C ASP A 38 9.62 -15.99 -8.56
N SER A 39 10.04 -15.29 -7.50
CA SER A 39 9.24 -15.09 -6.30
C SER A 39 9.68 -13.88 -5.49
N LEU A 40 8.81 -13.39 -4.62
CA LEU A 40 9.14 -12.35 -3.64
C LEU A 40 10.25 -12.82 -2.68
N GLU A 41 10.24 -14.09 -2.27
CA GLU A 41 11.30 -14.66 -1.44
C GLU A 41 12.67 -14.57 -2.13
N ALA A 42 12.74 -14.83 -3.44
CA ALA A 42 13.98 -14.75 -4.21
C ALA A 42 14.54 -13.32 -4.25
N VAL A 43 13.67 -12.32 -4.44
CA VAL A 43 14.07 -10.89 -4.40
C VAL A 43 14.61 -10.52 -3.01
N ILE A 44 13.91 -10.92 -1.95
CA ILE A 44 14.32 -10.63 -0.57
C ILE A 44 15.69 -11.25 -0.28
N ARG A 45 15.90 -12.52 -0.61
CA ARG A 45 17.20 -13.19 -0.46
C ARG A 45 18.32 -12.49 -1.22
N HIS A 46 18.02 -12.10 -2.47
CA HIS A 46 18.99 -11.37 -3.30
C HIS A 46 19.38 -10.03 -2.66
N TYR A 47 18.38 -9.28 -2.17
CA TYR A 47 18.60 -7.99 -1.52
C TYR A 47 19.44 -8.13 -0.25
N LEU A 48 19.05 -9.01 0.67
CA LEU A 48 19.74 -9.20 1.95
C LEU A 48 21.19 -9.67 1.75
N LYS A 49 21.41 -10.58 0.77
CA LYS A 49 22.77 -11.01 0.38
C LYS A 49 23.60 -9.84 -0.17
N ALA A 50 22.99 -8.98 -0.98
CA ALA A 50 23.68 -7.81 -1.55
C ALA A 50 24.00 -6.72 -0.51
N CYS A 51 23.28 -6.68 0.60
CA CYS A 51 23.54 -5.78 1.73
C CYS A 51 24.51 -6.37 2.75
N ASP A 52 24.78 -7.68 2.68
CA ASP A 52 25.57 -8.44 3.66
C ASP A 52 25.03 -8.27 5.09
N ILE A 53 23.70 -8.35 5.24
CA ILE A 53 22.98 -8.12 6.50
C ILE A 53 21.97 -9.24 6.73
N GLU A 54 21.92 -9.69 7.99
CA GLU A 54 20.86 -10.55 8.52
C GLU A 54 19.84 -9.71 9.28
N VAL A 55 18.57 -9.99 9.08
CA VAL A 55 17.45 -9.37 9.79
C VAL A 55 16.59 -10.43 10.44
N GLN A 56 15.94 -10.10 11.55
CA GLN A 56 14.99 -10.97 12.23
C GLN A 56 13.54 -10.56 11.98
N ASP A 57 13.34 -9.30 11.60
CA ASP A 57 12.02 -8.69 11.44
C ASP A 57 11.87 -8.14 10.02
N ALA A 58 10.69 -8.33 9.43
CA ALA A 58 10.35 -7.76 8.14
C ALA A 58 8.89 -7.29 8.09
N CYS A 59 8.66 -6.19 7.36
CA CYS A 59 7.33 -5.69 7.03
C CYS A 59 7.28 -5.37 5.53
N ILE A 60 6.38 -6.03 4.81
CA ILE A 60 6.23 -5.89 3.36
C ILE A 60 4.82 -5.38 3.05
N ALA A 61 4.75 -4.21 2.44
CA ALA A 61 3.54 -3.69 1.82
C ALA A 61 3.38 -4.29 0.42
N ILE A 62 2.17 -4.74 0.08
CA ILE A 62 1.92 -5.41 -1.19
C ILE A 62 0.61 -4.91 -1.82
N ALA A 63 0.64 -4.70 -3.14
CA ALA A 63 -0.49 -4.16 -3.91
C ALA A 63 -1.57 -5.21 -4.18
N CYS A 64 -2.09 -5.84 -3.13
CA CYS A 64 -3.26 -6.71 -3.14
C CYS A 64 -3.86 -6.84 -1.74
N PRO A 65 -5.11 -7.29 -1.61
CA PRO A 65 -5.70 -7.62 -0.31
C PRO A 65 -4.91 -8.72 0.40
N VAL A 66 -4.73 -8.56 1.71
CA VAL A 66 -4.08 -9.55 2.58
C VAL A 66 -5.07 -9.90 3.69
N THR A 67 -5.77 -11.01 3.54
CA THR A 67 -6.82 -11.45 4.47
C THR A 67 -6.48 -12.74 5.21
N GLU A 68 -5.60 -13.55 4.62
CA GLU A 68 -5.22 -14.87 5.13
C GLU A 68 -3.72 -15.12 4.93
N ASP A 69 -3.26 -16.32 5.29
CA ASP A 69 -1.87 -16.72 5.14
C ASP A 69 -1.42 -16.82 3.67
N TRP A 70 -2.34 -17.21 2.77
CA TRP A 70 -2.04 -17.29 1.35
C TRP A 70 -2.28 -15.96 0.66
N VAL A 71 -1.24 -15.42 0.05
CA VAL A 71 -1.26 -14.18 -0.72
C VAL A 71 -1.02 -14.50 -2.19
N ALA A 72 -1.92 -14.02 -3.06
CA ALA A 72 -1.76 -14.08 -4.52
C ALA A 72 -1.86 -12.66 -5.08
N MET A 73 -0.82 -12.21 -5.75
CA MET A 73 -0.79 -10.86 -6.31
C MET A 73 -1.71 -10.75 -7.53
N THR A 74 -2.52 -9.70 -7.57
CA THR A 74 -3.50 -9.49 -8.66
C THR A 74 -2.81 -9.20 -10.00
N ASN A 75 -1.72 -8.45 -9.97
CA ASN A 75 -1.03 -7.94 -11.17
C ASN A 75 0.37 -8.55 -11.35
N HIS A 76 0.62 -9.71 -10.72
CA HIS A 76 1.87 -10.45 -10.85
C HIS A 76 1.62 -11.94 -10.65
N SER A 77 2.52 -12.79 -11.14
CA SER A 77 2.39 -14.24 -11.00
C SER A 77 2.80 -14.77 -9.60
N TRP A 78 3.30 -13.91 -8.71
CA TRP A 78 3.73 -14.33 -7.40
C TRP A 78 2.56 -14.67 -6.49
N ALA A 79 2.68 -15.84 -5.86
CA ALA A 79 1.79 -16.28 -4.80
C ALA A 79 2.60 -17.05 -3.76
N PHE A 80 2.29 -16.86 -2.48
CA PHE A 80 3.07 -17.43 -1.39
C PHE A 80 2.26 -17.56 -0.09
N SER A 81 2.69 -18.45 0.80
CA SER A 81 2.28 -18.47 2.20
C SER A 81 3.20 -17.57 3.01
N ILE A 82 2.62 -16.67 3.80
CA ILE A 82 3.37 -15.78 4.71
C ILE A 82 4.17 -16.61 5.72
N LYS A 83 3.57 -17.67 6.27
CA LYS A 83 4.21 -18.55 7.25
C LYS A 83 5.38 -19.32 6.66
N GLU A 84 5.23 -19.87 5.45
CA GLU A 84 6.30 -20.57 4.75
C GLU A 84 7.44 -19.62 4.40
N MET A 85 7.14 -18.45 3.82
CA MET A 85 8.15 -17.45 3.48
C MET A 85 8.90 -16.97 4.72
N LYS A 86 8.20 -16.71 5.84
CA LYS A 86 8.82 -16.38 7.12
C LYS A 86 9.82 -17.45 7.57
N ALA A 87 9.41 -18.73 7.53
CA ALA A 87 10.25 -19.85 7.92
C ALA A 87 11.47 -20.01 7.00
N ASN A 88 11.24 -19.92 5.68
CA ASN A 88 12.29 -20.06 4.68
C ASN A 88 13.34 -18.95 4.77
N LEU A 89 12.94 -17.72 5.11
CA LEU A 89 13.83 -16.59 5.30
C LEU A 89 14.50 -16.56 6.67
N GLY A 90 14.09 -17.44 7.60
CA GLY A 90 14.63 -17.50 8.97
C GLY A 90 14.22 -16.29 9.82
N LEU A 91 13.11 -15.64 9.51
CA LEU A 91 12.64 -14.46 10.23
C LEU A 91 11.91 -14.84 11.52
N SER A 92 12.10 -14.05 12.57
CA SER A 92 11.32 -14.12 13.81
C SER A 92 9.93 -13.52 13.63
N HIS A 93 9.84 -12.41 12.88
CA HIS A 93 8.58 -11.75 12.55
C HIS A 93 8.55 -11.38 11.06
N LEU A 94 7.43 -11.67 10.42
CA LEU A 94 7.11 -11.21 9.07
C LEU A 94 5.67 -10.70 9.07
N GLU A 95 5.53 -9.42 8.79
CA GLU A 95 4.23 -8.80 8.55
C GLU A 95 4.08 -8.53 7.06
N VAL A 96 2.98 -8.93 6.48
CA VAL A 96 2.61 -8.58 5.11
C VAL A 96 1.29 -7.84 5.17
N ILE A 97 1.26 -6.61 4.66
CA ILE A 97 0.10 -5.73 4.72
C ILE A 97 -0.24 -5.22 3.33
N ASN A 98 -1.48 -4.80 3.14
CA ASN A 98 -1.84 -4.09 1.92
C ASN A 98 -1.06 -2.76 1.81
N ASP A 99 -0.69 -2.37 0.58
CA ASP A 99 0.08 -1.15 0.29
C ASP A 99 -0.62 0.12 0.80
N PHE A 100 -1.95 0.21 0.65
CA PHE A 100 -2.71 1.36 1.12
C PHE A 100 -2.87 1.40 2.65
N THR A 101 -2.86 0.24 3.29
CA THR A 101 -2.71 0.13 4.75
C THR A 101 -1.38 0.73 5.20
N ALA A 102 -0.28 0.40 4.50
CA ALA A 102 1.04 0.97 4.82
C ALA A 102 1.07 2.50 4.62
N VAL A 103 0.52 3.01 3.51
CA VAL A 103 0.39 4.45 3.25
C VAL A 103 -0.38 5.13 4.38
N SER A 104 -1.52 4.57 4.78
CA SER A 104 -2.33 5.14 5.84
C SER A 104 -1.58 5.20 7.18
N MET A 105 -0.86 4.14 7.54
CA MET A 105 -0.07 4.06 8.77
C MET A 105 1.13 5.02 8.78
N ALA A 106 1.58 5.48 7.62
CA ALA A 106 2.65 6.47 7.52
C ALA A 106 2.18 7.89 7.86
N ILE A 107 0.90 8.21 7.68
CA ILE A 107 0.35 9.58 7.86
C ILE A 107 0.73 10.20 9.21
N PRO A 108 0.60 9.52 10.36
CA PRO A 108 0.95 10.12 11.66
C PRO A 108 2.46 10.37 11.85
N MET A 109 3.31 9.86 10.94
CA MET A 109 4.77 10.00 11.01
C MET A 109 5.31 11.08 10.08
N LEU A 110 4.45 11.66 9.21
CA LEU A 110 4.84 12.71 8.29
C LEU A 110 5.17 14.00 9.06
N SER A 111 6.23 14.67 8.63
CA SER A 111 6.59 16.01 9.11
C SER A 111 5.78 17.08 8.37
N PRO A 112 5.73 18.32 8.88
CA PRO A 112 5.10 19.43 8.16
C PRO A 112 5.67 19.68 6.76
N ASP A 113 6.94 19.32 6.54
CA ASP A 113 7.62 19.49 5.25
C ASP A 113 7.22 18.44 4.21
N ASP A 114 6.62 17.32 4.67
CA ASP A 114 6.16 16.21 3.82
C ASP A 114 4.72 16.41 3.33
N VAL A 115 4.04 17.45 3.79
CA VAL A 115 2.61 17.64 3.52
C VAL A 115 2.33 19.01 2.89
N LEU A 116 1.32 19.05 2.04
CA LEU A 116 0.76 20.29 1.50
C LEU A 116 -0.71 20.39 1.92
N GLN A 117 -1.06 21.44 2.65
CA GLN A 117 -2.43 21.65 3.07
C GLN A 117 -3.26 22.31 1.97
N PHE A 118 -4.39 21.70 1.64
CA PHE A 118 -5.43 22.26 0.78
C PHE A 118 -6.69 22.53 1.60
N GLY A 119 -7.31 23.68 1.34
CA GLY A 119 -8.52 24.10 2.04
C GLY A 119 -8.24 24.69 3.43
N GLY A 120 -9.31 25.11 4.09
CA GLY A 120 -9.25 25.70 5.41
C GLY A 120 -9.69 24.72 6.50
N GLY A 121 -9.20 24.93 7.69
CA GLY A 121 -9.52 24.15 8.88
C GLY A 121 -8.32 23.46 9.48
N ASP A 122 -8.33 23.35 10.79
CA ASP A 122 -7.27 22.68 11.54
C ASP A 122 -7.60 21.20 11.73
N ALA A 123 -6.56 20.38 11.67
CA ALA A 123 -6.67 18.96 12.00
C ALA A 123 -7.21 18.80 13.43
N GLN A 124 -8.19 17.91 13.60
CA GLN A 124 -8.79 17.62 14.91
C GLN A 124 -8.06 16.46 15.56
N PRO A 125 -7.25 16.67 16.61
CA PRO A 125 -6.50 15.59 17.26
C PRO A 125 -7.39 14.45 17.73
N GLY A 126 -6.98 13.21 17.49
CA GLY A 126 -7.67 12.00 17.94
C GLY A 126 -8.94 11.65 17.17
N LYS A 127 -9.30 12.40 16.14
CA LYS A 127 -10.40 12.05 15.24
C LYS A 127 -9.95 11.06 14.17
N PRO A 128 -10.88 10.25 13.63
CA PRO A 128 -10.56 9.42 12.46
C PRO A 128 -10.04 10.23 11.28
N ILE A 129 -9.07 9.66 10.58
CA ILE A 129 -8.49 10.24 9.36
C ILE A 129 -8.96 9.39 8.18
N ALA A 130 -9.56 10.00 7.17
CA ALA A 130 -9.84 9.35 5.90
C ALA A 130 -8.64 9.56 4.96
N VAL A 131 -8.18 8.48 4.35
CA VAL A 131 -7.01 8.46 3.47
C VAL A 131 -7.45 7.99 2.10
N TYR A 132 -7.20 8.80 1.08
CA TYR A 132 -7.54 8.51 -0.32
C TYR A 132 -6.29 8.66 -1.18
N GLY A 133 -6.12 7.78 -2.16
CA GLY A 133 -5.02 7.87 -3.11
C GLY A 133 -5.41 7.35 -4.48
N ALA A 134 -5.40 8.24 -5.46
CA ALA A 134 -5.64 7.91 -6.86
C ALA A 134 -4.31 7.47 -7.50
N GLY A 135 -4.20 6.18 -7.79
CA GLY A 135 -3.10 5.56 -8.50
C GLY A 135 -3.64 4.78 -9.71
N THR A 136 -3.23 3.52 -9.88
CA THR A 136 -3.84 2.58 -10.82
C THR A 136 -5.31 2.36 -10.48
N GLY A 137 -5.64 2.26 -9.18
CA GLY A 137 -6.99 2.30 -8.64
C GLY A 137 -7.18 3.51 -7.71
N LEU A 138 -8.31 3.55 -7.00
CA LEU A 138 -8.59 4.51 -5.94
C LEU A 138 -8.50 3.80 -4.59
N GLY A 139 -7.32 3.86 -3.97
CA GLY A 139 -7.12 3.35 -2.62
C GLY A 139 -7.88 4.18 -1.59
N VAL A 140 -8.52 3.51 -0.63
CA VAL A 140 -9.22 4.14 0.49
C VAL A 140 -8.91 3.37 1.76
N ALA A 141 -8.53 4.11 2.80
CA ALA A 141 -8.35 3.57 4.13
C ALA A 141 -8.78 4.61 5.18
N HIS A 142 -9.00 4.16 6.39
CA HIS A 142 -9.28 5.03 7.52
C HIS A 142 -8.30 4.72 8.64
N LEU A 143 -7.82 5.76 9.31
CA LEU A 143 -7.06 5.63 10.54
C LEU A 143 -7.93 6.02 11.72
N VAL A 144 -7.94 5.20 12.72
CA VAL A 144 -8.57 5.47 14.01
C VAL A 144 -7.55 5.36 15.13
N GLN A 145 -7.71 6.15 16.16
CA GLN A 145 -6.86 6.04 17.35
C GLN A 145 -7.56 5.22 18.42
N VAL A 146 -6.96 4.09 18.81
CA VAL A 146 -7.42 3.20 19.87
C VAL A 146 -6.31 3.09 20.91
N ASP A 147 -6.59 3.43 22.15
CA ASP A 147 -5.60 3.39 23.25
C ASP A 147 -4.27 4.09 22.91
N ARG A 148 -4.35 5.25 22.27
CA ARG A 148 -3.21 6.06 21.77
C ARG A 148 -2.38 5.38 20.67
N ARG A 149 -2.86 4.30 20.09
CA ARG A 149 -2.23 3.65 18.93
C ARG A 149 -3.07 3.90 17.69
N TRP A 150 -2.41 4.17 16.59
CA TRP A 150 -3.09 4.26 15.30
C TRP A 150 -3.36 2.86 14.76
N VAL A 151 -4.57 2.67 14.28
CA VAL A 151 -5.05 1.42 13.67
C VAL A 151 -5.61 1.79 12.30
N SER A 152 -5.07 1.17 11.26
CA SER A 152 -5.63 1.30 9.92
C SER A 152 -6.83 0.37 9.76
N LEU A 153 -7.91 0.91 9.24
CA LEU A 153 -9.06 0.17 8.78
C LEU A 153 -9.01 0.18 7.24
N PRO A 154 -8.49 -0.90 6.62
CA PRO A 154 -8.46 -1.01 5.17
C PRO A 154 -9.89 -1.14 4.64
N GLY A 155 -10.09 -0.74 3.39
CA GLY A 155 -11.40 -0.84 2.73
C GLY A 155 -11.27 -0.64 1.23
N GLU A 156 -12.31 -1.08 0.53
CA GLU A 156 -12.48 -0.94 -0.91
C GLU A 156 -13.41 0.24 -1.24
N GLY A 157 -13.23 1.36 -0.53
CA GLY A 157 -14.08 2.55 -0.67
C GLY A 157 -14.03 3.22 -2.05
N GLY A 158 -13.00 2.92 -2.86
CA GLY A 158 -12.94 3.35 -4.26
C GLY A 158 -14.02 2.74 -5.15
N HIS A 159 -14.58 1.60 -4.74
CA HIS A 159 -15.63 0.88 -5.47
C HIS A 159 -17.06 1.34 -5.15
N VAL A 160 -17.24 2.37 -4.32
CA VAL A 160 -18.57 2.97 -4.12
C VAL A 160 -19.09 3.58 -5.40
N ASP A 161 -20.43 3.63 -5.55
CA ASP A 161 -21.07 4.22 -6.72
C ASP A 161 -20.62 5.69 -6.91
N PHE A 162 -20.34 6.04 -8.16
CA PHE A 162 -20.15 7.43 -8.52
C PHE A 162 -21.50 8.16 -8.47
N ALA A 163 -21.59 9.17 -7.64
CA ALA A 163 -22.79 9.98 -7.44
C ALA A 163 -22.60 11.37 -8.06
N PRO A 164 -23.16 11.65 -9.26
CA PRO A 164 -23.00 12.93 -9.92
C PRO A 164 -23.72 14.06 -9.18
N ASN A 165 -23.14 15.28 -9.25
CA ASN A 165 -23.67 16.49 -8.65
C ASN A 165 -23.84 17.66 -9.65
N SER A 166 -23.54 17.42 -10.93
CA SER A 166 -23.71 18.40 -12.02
C SER A 166 -24.18 17.69 -13.30
N GLU A 167 -24.65 18.48 -14.27
CA GLU A 167 -25.06 17.97 -15.58
C GLU A 167 -23.89 17.33 -16.34
N GLU A 168 -22.67 17.87 -16.19
CA GLU A 168 -21.47 17.30 -16.78
C GLU A 168 -21.15 15.93 -16.17
N GLU A 169 -21.28 15.78 -14.85
CA GLU A 169 -21.05 14.52 -14.14
C GLU A 169 -22.14 13.50 -14.48
N ASP A 170 -23.38 13.92 -14.72
CA ASP A 170 -24.47 13.05 -15.22
C ASP A 170 -24.13 12.47 -16.59
N ILE A 171 -23.60 13.30 -17.50
CA ILE A 171 -23.16 12.85 -18.82
C ILE A 171 -22.03 11.84 -18.71
N ILE A 172 -21.02 12.09 -17.86
CA ILE A 172 -19.91 11.16 -17.60
C ILE A 172 -20.45 9.83 -17.10
N LEU A 173 -21.37 9.85 -16.13
CA LEU A 173 -21.99 8.65 -15.58
C LEU A 173 -22.76 7.86 -16.67
N GLU A 174 -23.52 8.54 -17.52
CA GLU A 174 -24.29 7.90 -18.59
C GLU A 174 -23.38 7.19 -19.61
N VAL A 175 -22.32 7.86 -20.06
CA VAL A 175 -21.35 7.31 -21.00
C VAL A 175 -20.65 6.11 -20.38
N LEU A 176 -20.08 6.23 -19.20
CA LEU A 176 -19.36 5.14 -18.53
C LEU A 176 -20.27 3.96 -18.20
N ARG A 177 -21.52 4.21 -17.82
CA ARG A 177 -22.51 3.14 -17.56
C ARG A 177 -22.79 2.31 -18.80
N GLY A 178 -22.79 2.94 -19.98
CA GLY A 178 -22.92 2.23 -21.26
C GLY A 178 -21.73 1.31 -21.56
N GLU A 179 -20.54 1.63 -21.07
CA GLU A 179 -19.31 0.88 -21.33
C GLU A 179 -19.03 -0.22 -20.30
N VAL A 180 -19.19 0.09 -19.00
CA VAL A 180 -18.74 -0.80 -17.91
C VAL A 180 -19.88 -1.31 -17.02
N GLY A 181 -21.10 -0.82 -17.19
CA GLY A 181 -22.26 -1.15 -16.37
C GLY A 181 -22.23 -0.45 -15.01
N HIS A 182 -21.48 -0.97 -14.05
CA HIS A 182 -21.27 -0.33 -12.74
C HIS A 182 -20.17 0.73 -12.83
N VAL A 183 -20.50 1.96 -12.47
CA VAL A 183 -19.56 3.09 -12.44
C VAL A 183 -19.21 3.43 -11.00
N SER A 184 -18.02 3.06 -10.57
CA SER A 184 -17.49 3.41 -9.26
C SER A 184 -16.75 4.75 -9.27
N ALA A 185 -16.52 5.33 -8.09
CA ALA A 185 -15.66 6.51 -7.92
C ALA A 185 -14.25 6.27 -8.49
N GLU A 186 -13.72 5.06 -8.35
CA GLU A 186 -12.45 4.66 -8.93
C GLU A 186 -12.43 4.81 -10.45
N ARG A 187 -13.50 4.43 -11.14
CA ARG A 187 -13.60 4.55 -12.60
C ARG A 187 -13.47 5.99 -13.10
N VAL A 188 -13.85 6.94 -12.27
CA VAL A 188 -13.79 8.37 -12.61
C VAL A 188 -12.49 9.01 -12.16
N LEU A 189 -11.88 8.57 -11.06
CA LEU A 189 -10.77 9.26 -10.39
C LEU A 189 -9.41 8.55 -10.49
N SER A 190 -9.35 7.30 -10.97
CA SER A 190 -8.09 6.56 -11.05
C SER A 190 -7.28 6.84 -12.31
N GLY A 191 -6.05 6.32 -12.39
CA GLY A 191 -5.16 6.48 -13.55
C GLY A 191 -5.76 6.04 -14.89
N PRO A 192 -6.46 4.90 -15.02
CA PRO A 192 -7.15 4.50 -16.24
C PRO A 192 -8.29 5.44 -16.66
N ALA A 193 -8.93 6.12 -15.72
CA ALA A 193 -10.01 7.07 -15.99
C ALA A 193 -9.59 8.26 -16.89
N ARG A 194 -8.30 8.56 -16.94
CA ARG A 194 -7.74 9.66 -17.77
C ARG A 194 -7.62 9.33 -19.24
N GLN A 195 -8.06 8.14 -19.67
CA GLN A 195 -7.99 7.68 -21.07
C GLN A 195 -9.36 7.68 -21.77
N VAL A 196 -10.40 8.24 -21.14
CA VAL A 196 -11.75 8.37 -21.69
C VAL A 196 -12.00 9.80 -22.15
#